data_dd0e768ad5314e0cda0b72b8da973678
#
_entry.id   dd0e768ad5314e0cda0b72b8da973678
#
_cell.length_a   1.000
_cell.length_b   1.000
_cell.length_c   1.000
_cell.angle_alpha   90.00
_cell.angle_beta   90.00
_cell.angle_gamma   90.00
#
_symmetry.space_group_name_H-M   'P 1'
#
loop_
_entity.id
_entity.type
_entity.pdbx_description
1 polymer ?
#
loop_
_entity_poly.entity_id
_entity_poly.type
_entity_poly.pdbx_seq_one_letter_code
_entity_poly.pdbx_strand_id
1 'polypeptide(L)'
;MKKTLIIVLAAGLCAMAAWAQDAKTTLDAASAALGATNLRTVEFSGRGSDFMFGQAYDGSNPWPRFNLPSYTMTIDYTLPAMRDDRRRQQSENPPRGGGFQPLIGELHQIWVLSGSYAWDMAGQNAVPAAAERDLRSAVDGRLAQIWMTPHGFIKAAIANHATSRTETVRGAKKTVVSFTAPNKARFEGWLNEQNFVETISSRYDNPVLGDNLFEARFSEYKDFGGVKFPTRILQRNGGYPVLDVTITDVRPNVAATFDVPANIRQAPAAAAQTIVPEKLADGVWSFPGGARTVAVEFRDYILAVEAPESESRSIAVIDAIKKAIPNKPIRYVLNTHSHFDHLGGLRTYAAEGATVITYAGNIPYYEQLLANSRTINPDRLARSGRKPVFEGVVGNRRLTDGTREVVIYHYPNNHNAGMLMVFLPKEKMLIEADSYTPPPPNEAPGGLQFLVQFYESLARLGLDADQIVPIHGRTVTFDEVRRAVETYGKNQLGAK
;
A
#
# COMPACT_ATOMS: atom_id res chain seq x y z
N MET A 1 24.87 -33.38 40.03
CA MET A 1 24.01 -32.78 39.01
C MET A 1 23.60 -31.32 39.30
N LYS A 2 23.53 -30.83 40.55
CA LYS A 2 23.12 -29.43 40.88
C LYS A 2 24.17 -28.33 40.59
N LYS A 3 25.47 -28.66 40.56
CA LYS A 3 26.56 -27.69 40.35
C LYS A 3 26.76 -27.32 38.88
N THR A 4 26.47 -28.20 37.93
CA THR A 4 26.62 -27.96 36.48
C THR A 4 25.53 -27.06 35.93
N LEU A 5 24.32 -27.06 36.51
CA LEU A 5 23.20 -26.24 36.07
C LEU A 5 23.40 -24.75 36.43
N ILE A 6 24.06 -24.46 37.54
CA ILE A 6 24.35 -23.07 37.98
C ILE A 6 25.39 -22.40 37.08
N ILE A 7 26.39 -23.16 36.61
CA ILE A 7 27.44 -22.61 35.72
C ILE A 7 26.87 -22.26 34.33
N VAL A 8 25.95 -23.05 33.79
CA VAL A 8 25.31 -22.80 32.48
C VAL A 8 24.39 -21.59 32.57
N LEU A 9 23.63 -21.40 33.68
CA LEU A 9 22.78 -20.24 33.86
C LEU A 9 23.60 -18.93 34.05
N ALA A 10 24.72 -18.99 34.77
CA ALA A 10 25.59 -17.84 34.95
C ALA A 10 26.31 -17.44 33.65
N ALA A 11 26.75 -18.40 32.83
CA ALA A 11 27.34 -18.13 31.52
C ALA A 11 26.32 -17.53 30.52
N GLY A 12 25.06 -17.98 30.55
CA GLY A 12 23.98 -17.44 29.70
C GLY A 12 23.62 -16.00 30.07
N LEU A 13 23.58 -15.67 31.37
CA LEU A 13 23.31 -14.33 31.88
C LEU A 13 24.48 -13.36 31.60
N CYS A 14 25.73 -13.83 31.71
CA CYS A 14 26.91 -13.03 31.34
C CYS A 14 26.98 -12.75 29.84
N ALA A 15 26.59 -13.70 28.99
CA ALA A 15 26.57 -13.50 27.53
C ALA A 15 25.49 -12.49 27.12
N MET A 16 24.28 -12.53 27.71
CA MET A 16 23.23 -11.55 27.43
C MET A 16 23.61 -10.15 27.93
N ALA A 17 24.24 -10.02 29.08
CA ALA A 17 24.74 -8.75 29.59
C ALA A 17 25.85 -8.16 28.74
N ALA A 18 26.77 -9.00 28.21
CA ALA A 18 27.84 -8.57 27.30
C ALA A 18 27.27 -8.06 25.96
N TRP A 19 26.25 -8.71 25.41
CA TRP A 19 25.58 -8.25 24.18
C TRP A 19 24.81 -6.94 24.37
N ALA A 20 24.13 -6.76 25.51
CA ALA A 20 23.43 -5.52 25.82
C ALA A 20 24.39 -4.34 26.02
N GLN A 21 25.55 -4.58 26.61
CA GLN A 21 26.57 -3.55 26.79
C GLN A 21 27.24 -3.16 25.48
N ASP A 22 27.45 -4.10 24.58
CA ASP A 22 27.99 -3.87 23.23
C ASP A 22 27.02 -3.02 22.39
N ALA A 23 25.71 -3.32 22.39
CA ALA A 23 24.69 -2.53 21.70
C ALA A 23 24.66 -1.08 22.21
N LYS A 24 24.75 -0.85 23.50
CA LYS A 24 24.79 0.50 24.09
C LYS A 24 25.99 1.28 23.59
N THR A 25 27.19 0.69 23.67
CA THR A 25 28.42 1.32 23.19
C THR A 25 28.34 1.68 21.70
N THR A 26 27.82 0.77 20.89
CA THR A 26 27.58 1.00 19.45
C THR A 26 26.61 2.16 19.21
N LEU A 27 25.50 2.19 19.93
CA LEU A 27 24.48 3.24 19.77
C LEU A 27 24.96 4.60 20.26
N ASP A 28 25.73 4.64 21.36
CA ASP A 28 26.37 5.87 21.85
C ASP A 28 27.38 6.42 20.83
N ALA A 29 28.21 5.55 20.25
CA ALA A 29 29.15 5.93 19.20
C ALA A 29 28.45 6.45 17.93
N ALA A 30 27.39 5.78 17.48
CA ALA A 30 26.60 6.20 16.31
C ALA A 30 25.85 7.52 16.58
N SER A 31 25.30 7.69 17.80
CA SER A 31 24.63 8.92 18.23
C SER A 31 25.62 10.11 18.23
N ALA A 32 26.84 9.89 18.75
CA ALA A 32 27.87 10.91 18.74
C ALA A 32 28.34 11.24 17.29
N ALA A 33 28.60 10.22 16.48
CA ALA A 33 29.06 10.38 15.10
C ALA A 33 28.06 11.14 14.22
N LEU A 34 26.76 10.89 14.40
CA LEU A 34 25.66 11.56 13.68
C LEU A 34 25.27 12.92 14.27
N GLY A 35 25.76 13.29 15.47
CA GLY A 35 25.27 14.47 16.19
C GLY A 35 23.84 14.30 16.70
N ALA A 36 23.37 13.05 16.90
CA ALA A 36 22.00 12.73 17.25
C ALA A 36 21.65 13.00 18.72
N THR A 37 22.66 13.08 19.62
CA THR A 37 22.45 13.18 21.09
C THR A 37 21.60 14.38 21.44
N ASN A 38 21.90 15.56 20.92
CA ASN A 38 21.21 16.82 21.20
C ASN A 38 20.22 17.22 20.10
N LEU A 39 19.99 16.37 19.11
CA LEU A 39 19.05 16.64 18.04
C LEU A 39 17.63 16.32 18.53
N ARG A 40 16.79 17.35 18.67
CA ARG A 40 15.37 17.22 19.04
C ARG A 40 14.48 17.21 17.83
N THR A 41 14.69 18.18 16.94
CA THR A 41 13.93 18.32 15.70
C THR A 41 14.88 18.46 14.52
N VAL A 42 14.41 18.08 13.34
CA VAL A 42 15.14 18.33 12.09
C VAL A 42 14.14 18.66 11.00
N GLU A 43 14.49 19.62 10.16
CA GLU A 43 13.83 19.82 8.89
C GLU A 43 14.86 19.64 7.78
N PHE A 44 14.49 18.86 6.76
CA PHE A 44 15.31 18.70 5.58
C PHE A 44 14.47 18.82 4.31
N SER A 45 15.05 19.45 3.30
CA SER A 45 14.39 19.72 2.03
C SER A 45 15.24 19.26 0.86
N GLY A 46 14.57 18.90 -0.22
CA GLY A 46 15.23 18.43 -1.42
C GLY A 46 14.28 18.27 -2.60
N ARG A 47 14.74 17.50 -3.57
CA ARG A 47 13.99 17.17 -4.79
C ARG A 47 14.37 15.78 -5.30
N GLY A 48 13.54 15.22 -6.15
CA GLY A 48 13.82 13.89 -6.72
C GLY A 48 12.61 13.24 -7.36
N SER A 49 12.31 12.03 -6.94
CA SER A 49 11.17 11.26 -7.42
C SER A 49 10.53 10.50 -6.28
N ASP A 50 9.22 10.33 -6.34
CA ASP A 50 8.53 9.31 -5.59
C ASP A 50 7.74 8.38 -6.53
N PHE A 51 7.22 7.28 -5.96
CA PHE A 51 6.66 6.22 -6.74
C PHE A 51 5.39 5.69 -6.06
N MET A 52 4.40 5.33 -6.86
CA MET A 52 3.09 4.93 -6.38
C MET A 52 3.06 3.44 -6.05
N PHE A 53 3.43 3.11 -4.81
CA PHE A 53 3.49 1.74 -4.31
C PHE A 53 2.19 0.96 -4.57
N GLY A 54 2.33 -0.25 -5.11
CA GLY A 54 1.21 -1.16 -5.37
C GLY A 54 0.36 -0.84 -6.59
N GLN A 55 0.76 0.15 -7.42
CA GLN A 55 -0.03 0.65 -8.55
C GLN A 55 0.65 0.43 -9.91
N ALA A 56 1.48 -0.62 -10.02
CA ALA A 56 2.22 -0.94 -11.26
C ALA A 56 1.29 -1.25 -12.43
N TYR A 57 1.74 -0.92 -13.65
CA TYR A 57 1.02 -1.25 -14.88
C TYR A 57 0.78 -2.76 -15.06
N ASP A 58 1.73 -3.59 -14.64
CA ASP A 58 1.61 -5.04 -14.50
C ASP A 58 2.57 -5.56 -13.43
N GLY A 59 2.53 -6.87 -13.14
CA GLY A 59 3.36 -7.50 -12.11
C GLY A 59 4.87 -7.49 -12.37
N SER A 60 5.34 -7.10 -13.56
CA SER A 60 6.76 -7.03 -13.95
C SER A 60 7.31 -5.59 -13.97
N ASN A 61 6.43 -4.61 -13.94
CA ASN A 61 6.80 -3.20 -13.98
C ASN A 61 7.09 -2.63 -12.58
N PRO A 62 7.99 -1.64 -12.46
CA PRO A 62 8.16 -0.87 -11.23
C PRO A 62 6.91 -0.03 -10.93
N TRP A 63 6.87 0.53 -9.72
CA TRP A 63 5.80 1.46 -9.34
C TRP A 63 5.82 2.71 -10.23
N PRO A 64 4.65 3.27 -10.61
CA PRO A 64 4.56 4.50 -11.39
C PRO A 64 5.32 5.64 -10.73
N ARG A 65 6.16 6.31 -11.50
CA ARG A 65 7.04 7.38 -11.04
C ARG A 65 6.38 8.74 -11.18
N PHE A 66 6.67 9.63 -10.21
CA PHE A 66 6.37 11.05 -10.24
C PHE A 66 7.64 11.86 -9.98
N ASN A 67 7.77 13.02 -10.61
CA ASN A 67 8.78 13.97 -10.25
C ASN A 67 8.40 14.69 -8.95
N LEU A 68 9.38 14.89 -8.07
CA LEU A 68 9.26 15.69 -6.85
C LEU A 68 10.08 16.97 -7.02
N PRO A 69 9.52 18.08 -7.55
CA PRO A 69 10.21 19.35 -7.62
C PRO A 69 10.45 19.95 -6.22
N SER A 70 9.63 19.58 -5.23
CA SER A 70 9.77 19.99 -3.85
C SER A 70 9.40 18.83 -2.91
N TYR A 71 10.27 18.61 -1.94
CA TYR A 71 10.11 17.67 -0.85
C TYR A 71 10.67 18.27 0.43
N THR A 72 9.87 18.35 1.49
CA THR A 72 10.30 18.81 2.81
C THR A 72 9.75 17.88 3.88
N MET A 73 10.63 17.42 4.76
CA MET A 73 10.28 16.62 5.92
C MET A 73 10.71 17.33 7.18
N THR A 74 9.79 17.57 8.09
CA THR A 74 10.07 18.07 9.45
C THR A 74 9.75 16.96 10.45
N ILE A 75 10.68 16.67 11.35
CA ILE A 75 10.54 15.61 12.35
C ILE A 75 10.82 16.18 13.73
N ASP A 76 9.99 15.81 14.72
CA ASP A 76 10.28 15.93 16.14
C ASP A 76 10.54 14.51 16.68
N TYR A 77 11.73 14.29 17.19
CA TYR A 77 12.15 13.01 17.78
C TYR A 77 11.79 12.88 19.27
N THR A 78 11.41 13.97 19.93
CA THR A 78 11.04 13.96 21.37
C THR A 78 9.58 13.63 21.57
N LEU A 79 8.73 14.13 20.71
CA LEU A 79 7.37 13.68 20.50
C LEU A 79 7.37 13.03 19.10
N PRO A 80 7.12 11.70 18.95
CA PRO A 80 7.13 11.11 17.63
C PRO A 80 6.14 11.84 16.70
N ALA A 81 6.65 12.83 15.99
CA ALA A 81 5.85 13.68 15.11
C ALA A 81 6.61 13.99 13.83
N MET A 82 5.87 14.11 12.74
CA MET A 82 6.42 14.47 11.43
C MET A 82 5.40 15.25 10.61
N ARG A 83 5.94 16.07 9.70
CA ARG A 83 5.24 16.67 8.58
C ARG A 83 6.02 16.35 7.31
N ASP A 84 5.39 15.66 6.39
CA ASP A 84 5.90 15.36 5.06
C ASP A 84 5.14 16.22 4.06
N ASP A 85 5.83 17.15 3.43
CA ASP A 85 5.26 18.13 2.50
C ASP A 85 5.91 17.92 1.13
N ARG A 86 5.13 17.49 0.17
CA ARG A 86 5.64 17.16 -1.17
C ARG A 86 4.76 17.65 -2.29
N ARG A 87 5.41 18.07 -3.36
CA ARG A 87 4.77 18.45 -4.62
C ARG A 87 5.15 17.45 -5.70
N ARG A 88 4.15 16.91 -6.37
CA ARG A 88 4.31 15.91 -7.43
C ARG A 88 3.92 16.49 -8.78
N GLN A 89 4.64 16.06 -9.80
CA GLN A 89 4.32 16.33 -11.20
C GLN A 89 4.43 15.04 -12.02
N GLN A 90 3.69 14.97 -13.11
CA GLN A 90 3.75 13.86 -14.05
C GLN A 90 5.19 13.60 -14.49
N SER A 91 5.60 12.33 -14.53
CA SER A 91 6.94 11.93 -14.97
C SER A 91 6.89 11.05 -16.21
N GLU A 92 5.91 10.17 -16.31
CA GLU A 92 5.83 9.17 -17.39
C GLU A 92 5.01 9.67 -18.57
N ASN A 93 5.42 9.29 -19.80
CA ASN A 93 4.70 9.60 -21.03
C ASN A 93 4.84 8.40 -22.01
N PRO A 94 3.74 7.69 -22.36
CA PRO A 94 2.40 7.88 -21.82
C PRO A 94 2.31 7.47 -20.35
N PRO A 95 1.40 8.09 -19.57
CA PRO A 95 1.16 7.68 -18.19
C PRO A 95 0.56 6.27 -18.15
N ARG A 96 1.13 5.42 -17.28
CA ARG A 96 0.71 4.03 -17.07
C ARG A 96 0.70 3.67 -15.59
N GLY A 97 -0.17 2.73 -15.24
CA GLY A 97 -0.40 2.34 -13.86
C GLY A 97 -1.48 3.19 -13.18
N GLY A 98 -1.75 2.89 -11.92
CA GLY A 98 -2.79 3.55 -11.13
C GLY A 98 -2.28 4.70 -10.27
N GLY A 99 -2.99 4.92 -9.16
CA GLY A 99 -2.72 6.02 -8.26
C GLY A 99 -3.20 7.35 -8.85
N PHE A 100 -2.32 8.32 -9.02
CA PHE A 100 -2.68 9.64 -9.59
C PHE A 100 -2.38 9.75 -11.09
N GLN A 101 -2.15 8.65 -11.79
CA GLN A 101 -1.93 8.67 -13.23
C GLN A 101 -3.26 8.85 -14.00
N PRO A 102 -3.31 9.66 -15.08
CA PRO A 102 -2.37 10.73 -15.41
C PRO A 102 -2.52 11.93 -14.48
N LEU A 103 -1.42 12.45 -13.97
CA LEU A 103 -1.41 13.64 -13.13
C LEU A 103 -1.37 14.91 -14.01
N ILE A 104 -2.42 15.72 -13.94
CA ILE A 104 -2.51 17.00 -14.65
C ILE A 104 -2.09 18.12 -13.69
N GLY A 105 -1.08 18.90 -14.09
CA GLY A 105 -0.55 19.96 -13.26
C GLY A 105 0.33 19.46 -12.11
N GLU A 106 0.17 20.06 -10.94
CA GLU A 106 0.92 19.74 -9.74
C GLU A 106 -0.01 19.28 -8.62
N LEU A 107 0.35 18.20 -7.96
CA LEU A 107 -0.35 17.69 -6.76
C LEU A 107 0.48 18.05 -5.53
N HIS A 108 -0.09 18.86 -4.65
CA HIS A 108 0.48 19.20 -3.34
C HIS A 108 -0.14 18.30 -2.26
N GLN A 109 0.70 17.57 -1.54
CA GLN A 109 0.27 16.70 -0.46
C GLN A 109 1.07 16.95 0.81
N ILE A 110 0.37 16.98 1.93
CA ILE A 110 0.96 17.16 3.25
C ILE A 110 0.40 16.09 4.17
N TRP A 111 1.29 15.30 4.74
CA TRP A 111 0.98 14.24 5.70
C TRP A 111 1.58 14.58 7.05
N VAL A 112 0.80 14.45 8.11
CA VAL A 112 1.22 14.82 9.46
C VAL A 112 0.96 13.68 10.44
N LEU A 113 1.93 13.45 11.32
CA LEU A 113 1.82 12.59 12.50
C LEU A 113 2.11 13.43 13.74
N SER A 114 1.37 13.23 14.81
CA SER A 114 1.67 13.75 16.14
C SER A 114 1.23 12.75 17.20
N GLY A 115 2.18 12.03 17.78
CA GLY A 115 1.93 10.95 18.73
C GLY A 115 1.05 9.85 18.12
N SER A 116 -0.17 9.70 18.61
CA SER A 116 -1.15 8.71 18.13
C SER A 116 -2.14 9.24 17.08
N TYR A 117 -1.95 10.46 16.59
CA TYR A 117 -2.84 11.09 15.62
C TYR A 117 -2.14 11.26 14.27
N ALA A 118 -2.84 10.90 13.19
CA ALA A 118 -2.38 11.11 11.83
C ALA A 118 -3.47 11.82 11.02
N TRP A 119 -3.09 12.80 10.22
CA TRP A 119 -4.00 13.52 9.34
C TRP A 119 -3.33 13.99 8.08
N ASP A 120 -4.13 14.23 7.06
CA ASP A 120 -3.73 14.83 5.80
C ASP A 120 -4.25 16.25 5.72
N MET A 121 -3.60 17.08 4.89
CA MET A 121 -4.08 18.43 4.60
C MET A 121 -4.82 18.42 3.24
N ALA A 122 -6.11 18.71 3.28
CA ALA A 122 -6.91 19.01 2.09
C ALA A 122 -7.00 20.53 1.94
N GLY A 123 -6.08 21.11 1.18
CA GLY A 123 -5.85 22.55 1.17
C GLY A 123 -5.38 23.05 2.55
N GLN A 124 -6.20 23.89 3.19
CA GLN A 124 -5.93 24.36 4.57
C GLN A 124 -6.63 23.53 5.65
N ASN A 125 -7.45 22.56 5.30
CA ASN A 125 -8.22 21.78 6.24
C ASN A 125 -7.49 20.47 6.60
N ALA A 126 -7.41 20.16 7.88
CA ALA A 126 -6.97 18.85 8.33
C ALA A 126 -8.11 17.84 8.20
N VAL A 127 -7.82 16.70 7.60
CA VAL A 127 -8.75 15.57 7.47
C VAL A 127 -8.11 14.31 8.09
N PRO A 128 -8.87 13.43 8.76
CA PRO A 128 -8.32 12.19 9.28
C PRO A 128 -7.63 11.41 8.18
N ALA A 129 -6.42 10.93 8.45
CA ALA A 129 -5.66 10.16 7.47
C ALA A 129 -6.31 8.80 7.21
N ALA A 130 -6.39 8.41 5.95
CA ALA A 130 -6.67 7.03 5.55
C ALA A 130 -5.47 6.11 5.84
N ALA A 131 -5.64 4.81 5.63
CA ALA A 131 -4.49 3.89 5.64
C ALA A 131 -3.45 4.30 4.59
N GLU A 132 -2.19 3.99 4.88
CA GLU A 132 -1.10 4.22 3.93
C GLU A 132 -1.27 3.30 2.69
N ARG A 133 -0.59 3.64 1.59
CA ARG A 133 -0.65 2.84 0.35
C ARG A 133 -0.14 1.40 0.52
N ASP A 134 0.72 1.17 1.50
CA ASP A 134 1.15 -0.17 1.88
C ASP A 134 0.17 -0.87 2.85
N LEU A 135 -1.02 -0.30 3.01
CA LEU A 135 -2.15 -0.80 3.80
C LEU A 135 -1.90 -0.83 5.33
N ARG A 136 -0.80 -0.23 5.81
CA ARG A 136 -0.61 0.04 7.24
C ARG A 136 -1.54 1.17 7.71
N SER A 137 -1.82 1.22 9.01
CA SER A 137 -2.44 2.41 9.57
C SER A 137 -1.56 3.64 9.30
N ALA A 138 -2.16 4.81 9.11
CA ALA A 138 -1.41 6.05 8.86
C ALA A 138 -0.43 6.35 10.01
N VAL A 139 -0.80 6.04 11.25
CA VAL A 139 0.08 6.22 12.41
C VAL A 139 1.30 5.31 12.30
N ASP A 140 1.12 4.01 12.07
CA ASP A 140 2.23 3.06 11.96
C ASP A 140 3.12 3.35 10.74
N GLY A 141 2.51 3.70 9.61
CA GLY A 141 3.23 4.04 8.40
C GLY A 141 4.12 5.27 8.57
N ARG A 142 3.57 6.35 9.13
CA ARG A 142 4.30 7.62 9.36
C ARG A 142 5.33 7.51 10.47
N LEU A 143 5.03 6.76 11.54
CA LEU A 143 6.01 6.46 12.59
C LEU A 143 7.19 5.67 12.01
N ALA A 144 6.93 4.71 11.13
CA ALA A 144 7.99 3.99 10.44
C ALA A 144 8.85 4.93 9.57
N GLN A 145 8.27 5.96 8.91
CA GLN A 145 9.05 6.96 8.16
C GLN A 145 10.03 7.73 9.06
N ILE A 146 9.66 8.08 10.29
CA ILE A 146 10.58 8.68 11.26
C ILE A 146 11.74 7.71 11.55
N TRP A 147 11.44 6.46 11.84
CA TRP A 147 12.44 5.44 12.17
C TRP A 147 13.28 4.99 10.97
N MET A 148 12.81 5.22 9.75
CA MET A 148 13.54 5.00 8.51
C MET A 148 14.44 6.19 8.13
N THR A 149 14.73 7.12 9.07
CA THR A 149 15.81 8.11 8.98
C THR A 149 16.97 7.71 9.88
N PRO A 150 18.25 8.09 9.56
CA PRO A 150 19.39 7.67 10.37
C PRO A 150 19.27 8.04 11.86
N HIS A 151 18.89 9.28 12.16
CA HIS A 151 18.74 9.78 13.53
C HIS A 151 17.52 9.15 14.23
N GLY A 152 16.39 9.01 13.52
CA GLY A 152 15.20 8.35 14.02
C GLY A 152 15.45 6.88 14.35
N PHE A 153 16.20 6.18 13.50
CA PHE A 153 16.60 4.79 13.75
C PHE A 153 17.42 4.63 15.02
N ILE A 154 18.48 5.45 15.21
CA ILE A 154 19.34 5.36 16.40
C ILE A 154 18.52 5.65 17.68
N LYS A 155 17.65 6.68 17.65
CA LYS A 155 16.80 6.99 18.79
C LYS A 155 15.76 5.88 19.08
N ALA A 156 15.15 5.33 18.05
CA ALA A 156 14.24 4.19 18.19
C ALA A 156 14.96 2.93 18.70
N ALA A 157 16.18 2.67 18.21
CA ALA A 157 17.01 1.55 18.67
C ALA A 157 17.33 1.64 20.17
N ILE A 158 17.67 2.84 20.66
CA ILE A 158 17.89 3.11 22.10
C ILE A 158 16.59 2.85 22.88
N ALA A 159 15.48 3.39 22.41
CA ALA A 159 14.19 3.28 23.10
C ALA A 159 13.61 1.85 23.14
N ASN A 160 13.96 1.01 22.15
CA ASN A 160 13.46 -0.36 22.01
C ASN A 160 14.51 -1.43 22.37
N HIS A 161 15.51 -1.10 23.20
CA HIS A 161 16.50 -2.05 23.71
C HIS A 161 17.15 -2.91 22.64
N ALA A 162 17.66 -2.25 21.59
CA ALA A 162 18.27 -2.92 20.44
C ALA A 162 19.44 -3.82 20.82
N THR A 163 19.69 -4.81 19.99
CA THR A 163 20.89 -5.65 20.02
C THR A 163 21.85 -5.27 18.90
N SER A 164 23.14 -5.58 19.03
CA SER A 164 24.11 -5.39 17.97
C SER A 164 24.85 -6.67 17.65
N ARG A 165 25.30 -6.80 16.39
CA ARG A 165 26.15 -7.87 15.89
C ARG A 165 27.06 -7.35 14.78
N THR A 166 28.12 -8.08 14.48
CA THR A 166 28.99 -7.80 13.34
C THR A 166 28.67 -8.76 12.20
N GLU A 167 28.53 -8.24 11.00
CA GLU A 167 28.39 -9.01 9.76
C GLU A 167 29.47 -8.61 8.74
N THR A 168 29.83 -9.54 7.86
CA THR A 168 30.63 -9.22 6.68
C THR A 168 29.73 -9.10 5.46
N VAL A 169 29.60 -7.89 4.94
CA VAL A 169 28.77 -7.59 3.77
C VAL A 169 29.69 -7.16 2.63
N ARG A 170 29.73 -7.95 1.54
CA ARG A 170 30.59 -7.69 0.38
C ARG A 170 32.09 -7.47 0.74
N GLY A 171 32.58 -8.23 1.71
CA GLY A 171 33.98 -8.17 2.17
C GLY A 171 34.29 -7.08 3.21
N ALA A 172 33.33 -6.17 3.52
CA ALA A 172 33.48 -5.16 4.56
C ALA A 172 32.77 -5.58 5.85
N LYS A 173 33.40 -5.36 7.00
CA LYS A 173 32.76 -5.54 8.32
C LYS A 173 31.76 -4.42 8.52
N LYS A 174 30.54 -4.77 8.87
CA LYS A 174 29.45 -3.84 9.21
C LYS A 174 28.94 -4.18 10.60
N THR A 175 28.64 -3.16 11.37
CA THR A 175 27.88 -3.33 12.61
C THR A 175 26.39 -3.25 12.29
N VAL A 176 25.65 -4.25 12.72
CA VAL A 176 24.20 -4.33 12.51
C VAL A 176 23.51 -4.16 13.86
N VAL A 177 22.64 -3.17 13.93
CA VAL A 177 21.78 -2.90 15.09
C VAL A 177 20.35 -3.36 14.77
N SER A 178 19.71 -4.09 15.68
CA SER A 178 18.39 -4.66 15.47
C SER A 178 17.46 -4.43 16.64
N PHE A 179 16.20 -4.08 16.37
CA PHE A 179 15.15 -4.02 17.37
C PHE A 179 13.79 -4.42 16.81
N THR A 180 12.85 -4.73 17.70
CA THR A 180 11.45 -4.97 17.35
C THR A 180 10.60 -3.86 17.96
N ALA A 181 9.83 -3.18 17.14
CA ALA A 181 8.92 -2.13 17.55
C ALA A 181 7.65 -2.69 18.26
N PRO A 182 6.90 -1.87 19.02
CA PRO A 182 5.69 -2.31 19.71
C PRO A 182 4.63 -2.93 18.77
N ASN A 183 4.54 -2.46 17.53
CA ASN A 183 3.66 -3.01 16.49
C ASN A 183 4.20 -4.28 15.81
N LYS A 184 5.22 -4.91 16.39
CA LYS A 184 5.91 -6.12 15.92
C LYS A 184 6.76 -5.96 14.64
N ALA A 185 6.83 -4.77 14.06
CA ALA A 185 7.74 -4.51 12.95
C ALA A 185 9.20 -4.66 13.41
N ARG A 186 10.00 -5.35 12.62
CA ARG A 186 11.43 -5.56 12.91
C ARG A 186 12.26 -4.58 12.12
N PHE A 187 13.21 -3.94 12.79
CA PHE A 187 14.14 -2.99 12.18
C PHE A 187 15.56 -3.49 12.31
N GLU A 188 16.33 -3.33 11.26
CA GLU A 188 17.78 -3.55 11.23
C GLU A 188 18.46 -2.37 10.54
N GLY A 189 19.56 -1.89 11.13
CA GLY A 189 20.38 -0.81 10.57
C GLY A 189 21.83 -1.23 10.46
N TRP A 190 22.42 -1.02 9.29
CA TRP A 190 23.84 -1.28 9.00
C TRP A 190 24.64 -0.01 9.13
N LEU A 191 25.60 -0.02 10.03
CA LEU A 191 26.51 1.09 10.27
C LEU A 191 27.85 0.81 9.59
N ASN A 192 28.45 1.85 9.00
CA ASN A 192 29.80 1.79 8.46
C ASN A 192 30.87 1.98 9.54
N GLU A 193 32.15 1.99 9.13
CA GLU A 193 33.30 2.15 10.04
C GLU A 193 33.32 3.51 10.76
N GLN A 194 32.65 4.54 10.19
CA GLN A 194 32.48 5.85 10.82
C GLN A 194 31.25 5.92 11.72
N ASN A 195 30.56 4.82 11.97
CA ASN A 195 29.29 4.71 12.69
C ASN A 195 28.14 5.48 12.05
N PHE A 196 28.19 5.76 10.75
CA PHE A 196 27.05 6.30 10.00
C PHE A 196 26.14 5.18 9.56
N VAL A 197 24.84 5.41 9.61
CA VAL A 197 23.83 4.47 9.12
C VAL A 197 23.80 4.49 7.59
N GLU A 198 24.16 3.40 6.95
CA GLU A 198 24.12 3.28 5.48
C GLU A 198 22.82 2.70 4.94
N THR A 199 22.25 1.77 5.69
CA THR A 199 21.00 1.10 5.31
C THR A 199 20.16 0.89 6.55
N ILE A 200 18.85 1.06 6.40
CA ILE A 200 17.85 0.61 7.37
C ILE A 200 16.90 -0.31 6.62
N SER A 201 16.57 -1.44 7.21
CA SER A 201 15.47 -2.28 6.73
C SER A 201 14.41 -2.46 7.80
N SER A 202 13.17 -2.55 7.37
CA SER A 202 12.04 -2.92 8.21
C SER A 202 11.28 -4.06 7.57
N ARG A 203 10.89 -5.06 8.38
CA ARG A 203 9.93 -6.09 7.96
C ARG A 203 8.64 -5.91 8.69
N TYR A 204 7.55 -5.85 7.95
CA TYR A 204 6.20 -5.66 8.47
C TYR A 204 5.19 -6.51 7.70
N ASP A 205 4.05 -6.79 8.32
CA ASP A 205 2.95 -7.49 7.66
C ASP A 205 2.28 -6.60 6.61
N ASN A 206 2.20 -7.08 5.38
CA ASN A 206 1.50 -6.42 4.29
C ASN A 206 0.44 -7.37 3.71
N PRO A 207 -0.82 -6.95 3.54
CA PRO A 207 -1.90 -7.82 3.07
C PRO A 207 -1.62 -8.50 1.73
N VAL A 208 -0.87 -7.87 0.82
CA VAL A 208 -0.52 -8.40 -0.50
C VAL A 208 0.83 -9.10 -0.48
N LEU A 209 1.87 -8.44 0.03
CA LEU A 209 3.25 -8.91 -0.07
C LEU A 209 3.69 -9.86 1.07
N GLY A 210 2.89 -10.04 2.11
CA GLY A 210 3.27 -10.87 3.25
C GLY A 210 4.28 -10.18 4.17
N ASP A 211 5.34 -10.90 4.59
CA ASP A 211 6.44 -10.37 5.40
C ASP A 211 7.29 -9.41 4.56
N ASN A 212 6.72 -8.25 4.27
CA ASN A 212 7.26 -7.30 3.32
C ASN A 212 8.51 -6.59 3.83
N LEU A 213 9.46 -6.37 2.92
CA LEU A 213 10.70 -5.65 3.18
C LEU A 213 10.58 -4.19 2.70
N PHE A 214 10.77 -3.26 3.63
CA PHE A 214 10.96 -1.84 3.37
C PHE A 214 12.42 -1.48 3.69
N GLU A 215 13.16 -0.91 2.74
CA GLU A 215 14.57 -0.58 2.86
C GLU A 215 14.82 0.89 2.55
N ALA A 216 15.66 1.55 3.34
CA ALA A 216 16.18 2.88 3.06
C ALA A 216 17.72 2.85 3.02
N ARG A 217 18.32 3.48 2.01
CA ARG A 217 19.75 3.64 1.82
C ARG A 217 20.14 5.09 1.89
N PHE A 218 21.27 5.34 2.55
CA PHE A 218 21.79 6.67 2.84
C PHE A 218 23.23 6.78 2.38
N SER A 219 23.56 7.88 1.72
CA SER A 219 24.92 8.18 1.28
C SER A 219 25.17 9.67 1.23
N GLU A 220 26.43 10.04 0.94
CA GLU A 220 26.86 11.42 0.79
C GLU A 220 26.57 12.28 2.03
N TYR A 221 26.97 11.78 3.21
CA TYR A 221 26.80 12.49 4.47
C TYR A 221 27.59 13.82 4.48
N LYS A 222 26.89 14.88 4.89
CA LYS A 222 27.46 16.24 5.09
C LYS A 222 27.19 16.74 6.49
N ASP A 223 27.98 17.70 6.94
CA ASP A 223 27.79 18.37 8.23
C ASP A 223 26.86 19.58 8.09
N PHE A 224 25.87 19.61 8.95
CA PHE A 224 24.94 20.73 9.07
C PHE A 224 24.91 21.21 10.53
N GLY A 225 25.92 22.02 10.89
CA GLY A 225 26.02 22.55 12.25
C GLY A 225 26.24 21.51 13.34
N GLY A 226 27.09 20.50 13.07
CA GLY A 226 27.39 19.39 13.99
C GLY A 226 26.46 18.17 13.85
N VAL A 227 25.46 18.23 12.98
CA VAL A 227 24.60 17.11 12.63
C VAL A 227 25.00 16.56 11.27
N LYS A 228 25.44 15.30 11.22
CA LYS A 228 25.78 14.59 9.98
C LYS A 228 24.52 14.03 9.36
N PHE A 229 24.13 14.52 8.19
CA PHE A 229 22.90 14.10 7.50
C PHE A 229 23.20 13.64 6.06
N PRO A 230 22.57 12.54 5.57
CA PRO A 230 22.78 12.06 4.20
C PRO A 230 22.13 13.01 3.20
N THR A 231 22.83 13.32 2.12
CA THR A 231 22.25 14.12 1.01
C THR A 231 21.65 13.27 -0.10
N ARG A 232 21.85 11.93 -0.05
CA ARG A 232 21.16 10.98 -0.92
C ARG A 232 20.35 10.00 -0.08
N ILE A 233 19.05 9.91 -0.37
CA ILE A 233 18.12 8.98 0.28
C ILE A 233 17.36 8.21 -0.79
N LEU A 234 17.48 6.88 -0.76
CA LEU A 234 16.72 5.97 -1.61
C LEU A 234 15.91 5.02 -0.72
N GLN A 235 14.59 5.06 -0.85
CA GLN A 235 13.72 4.08 -0.19
C GLN A 235 13.14 3.10 -1.20
N ARG A 236 13.06 1.82 -0.81
CA ARG A 236 12.45 0.74 -1.60
C ARG A 236 11.40 0.02 -0.77
N ASN A 237 10.29 -0.30 -1.38
CA ASN A 237 9.21 -1.07 -0.79
C ASN A 237 8.66 -2.06 -1.82
N GLY A 238 8.44 -3.32 -1.43
CA GLY A 238 8.04 -4.34 -2.38
C GLY A 238 9.07 -4.60 -3.50
N GLY A 239 10.36 -4.37 -3.23
CA GLY A 239 11.45 -4.59 -4.19
C GLY A 239 11.76 -3.41 -5.12
N TYR A 240 10.88 -2.42 -5.25
CA TYR A 240 11.04 -1.26 -6.13
C TYR A 240 11.21 0.06 -5.35
N PRO A 241 11.78 1.10 -5.95
CA PRO A 241 11.85 2.43 -5.35
C PRO A 241 10.47 2.97 -5.00
N VAL A 242 10.36 3.66 -3.85
CA VAL A 242 9.18 4.44 -3.44
C VAL A 242 9.55 5.90 -3.18
N LEU A 243 10.83 6.19 -2.91
CA LEU A 243 11.37 7.55 -2.78
C LEU A 243 12.82 7.55 -3.21
N ASP A 244 13.23 8.51 -4.05
CA ASP A 244 14.63 8.75 -4.44
C ASP A 244 14.86 10.25 -4.47
N VAL A 245 15.54 10.78 -3.44
CA VAL A 245 15.69 12.23 -3.25
C VAL A 245 17.13 12.64 -2.99
N THR A 246 17.47 13.81 -3.50
CA THR A 246 18.68 14.55 -3.15
C THR A 246 18.28 15.68 -2.21
N ILE A 247 18.85 15.67 -0.99
CA ILE A 247 18.63 16.68 0.03
C ILE A 247 19.59 17.85 -0.23
N THR A 248 19.03 19.03 -0.23
CA THR A 248 19.74 20.29 -0.55
C THR A 248 19.92 21.19 0.66
N ASP A 249 19.05 21.07 1.65
CA ASP A 249 19.08 21.85 2.89
C ASP A 249 18.72 20.96 4.10
N VAL A 250 19.37 21.19 5.24
CA VAL A 250 19.08 20.52 6.52
C VAL A 250 19.22 21.53 7.64
N ARG A 251 18.18 21.68 8.43
CA ARG A 251 18.09 22.59 9.56
C ARG A 251 17.86 21.82 10.85
N PRO A 252 18.92 21.58 11.67
CA PRO A 252 18.77 20.93 12.97
C PRO A 252 18.11 21.85 14.00
N ASN A 253 17.36 21.26 14.90
CA ASN A 253 16.73 21.89 16.04
C ASN A 253 15.84 23.10 15.68
N VAL A 254 15.13 23.01 14.56
CA VAL A 254 14.13 24.03 14.16
C VAL A 254 12.99 24.07 15.18
N ALA A 255 12.43 25.25 15.38
CA ALA A 255 11.16 25.37 16.06
C ALA A 255 10.06 24.75 15.18
N ALA A 256 9.45 23.68 15.67
CA ALA A 256 8.36 22.98 14.96
C ALA A 256 7.22 22.70 15.95
N THR A 257 6.00 22.88 15.48
CA THR A 257 4.79 22.56 16.24
C THR A 257 3.96 21.52 15.47
N PHE A 258 3.43 20.56 16.20
CA PHE A 258 2.60 19.49 15.65
C PHE A 258 1.29 19.40 16.45
N ASP A 259 0.62 20.56 16.60
CA ASP A 259 -0.64 20.65 17.32
C ASP A 259 -1.71 19.85 16.61
N VAL A 260 -2.33 18.92 17.32
CA VAL A 260 -3.42 18.10 16.77
C VAL A 260 -4.67 18.96 16.62
N PRO A 261 -5.22 19.13 15.41
CA PRO A 261 -6.45 19.88 15.19
C PRO A 261 -7.63 19.30 15.98
N ALA A 262 -8.55 20.17 16.41
CA ALA A 262 -9.67 19.74 17.26
C ALA A 262 -10.55 18.66 16.57
N ASN A 263 -10.83 18.82 15.28
CA ASN A 263 -11.58 17.85 14.49
C ASN A 263 -10.87 16.49 14.36
N ILE A 264 -9.54 16.46 14.33
CA ILE A 264 -8.75 15.21 14.30
C ILE A 264 -8.78 14.55 15.68
N ARG A 265 -8.63 15.33 16.75
CA ARG A 265 -8.69 14.82 18.14
C ARG A 265 -10.06 14.24 18.49
N GLN A 266 -11.11 14.81 17.93
CA GLN A 266 -12.50 14.41 18.16
C GLN A 266 -13.02 13.42 17.13
N ALA A 267 -12.23 13.11 16.10
CA ALA A 267 -12.63 12.13 15.08
C ALA A 267 -12.93 10.78 15.77
N PRO A 268 -14.09 10.17 15.47
CA PRO A 268 -14.37 8.85 16.02
C PRO A 268 -13.31 7.86 15.56
N ALA A 269 -12.92 6.95 16.46
CA ALA A 269 -12.11 5.81 16.04
C ALA A 269 -12.79 5.14 14.83
N ALA A 270 -12.00 4.73 13.83
CA ALA A 270 -12.53 4.04 12.67
C ALA A 270 -13.37 2.85 13.15
N ALA A 271 -14.69 2.99 13.07
CA ALA A 271 -15.61 1.91 13.42
C ALA A 271 -15.35 0.73 12.48
N ALA A 272 -15.44 -0.48 13.01
CA ALA A 272 -15.48 -1.66 12.17
C ALA A 272 -16.58 -1.44 11.11
N GLN A 273 -16.23 -1.46 9.84
CA GLN A 273 -17.18 -1.20 8.76
C GLN A 273 -18.28 -2.25 8.80
N THR A 274 -19.49 -1.84 9.19
CA THR A 274 -20.65 -2.69 9.06
C THR A 274 -20.99 -2.77 7.58
N ILE A 275 -20.91 -3.98 7.03
CA ILE A 275 -21.24 -4.21 5.63
C ILE A 275 -22.75 -4.37 5.52
N VAL A 276 -23.41 -3.40 4.88
CA VAL A 276 -24.83 -3.48 4.57
C VAL A 276 -24.97 -3.88 3.10
N PRO A 277 -25.42 -5.13 2.82
CA PRO A 277 -25.60 -5.56 1.44
C PRO A 277 -26.68 -4.75 0.71
N GLU A 278 -26.38 -4.39 -0.54
CA GLU A 278 -27.31 -3.71 -1.44
C GLU A 278 -27.70 -4.66 -2.58
N LYS A 279 -28.99 -4.89 -2.78
CA LYS A 279 -29.47 -5.71 -3.91
C LYS A 279 -29.46 -4.85 -5.19
N LEU A 280 -28.59 -5.18 -6.14
CA LEU A 280 -28.50 -4.50 -7.44
C LEU A 280 -29.53 -5.05 -8.45
N ALA A 281 -29.69 -6.36 -8.45
CA ALA A 281 -30.68 -7.08 -9.26
C ALA A 281 -31.02 -8.42 -8.60
N ASP A 282 -31.91 -9.20 -9.20
CA ASP A 282 -32.19 -10.54 -8.69
C ASP A 282 -30.94 -11.43 -8.76
N GLY A 283 -30.47 -11.94 -7.59
CA GLY A 283 -29.23 -12.71 -7.46
C GLY A 283 -27.93 -11.90 -7.69
N VAL A 284 -27.99 -10.55 -7.67
CA VAL A 284 -26.79 -9.69 -7.76
C VAL A 284 -26.77 -8.72 -6.59
N TRP A 285 -25.70 -8.78 -5.81
CA TRP A 285 -25.55 -8.03 -4.57
C TRP A 285 -24.24 -7.25 -4.52
N SER A 286 -24.30 -6.01 -4.05
CA SER A 286 -23.13 -5.18 -3.75
C SER A 286 -22.86 -5.18 -2.25
N PHE A 287 -21.59 -5.28 -1.88
CA PHE A 287 -21.08 -5.18 -0.51
C PHE A 287 -20.17 -3.96 -0.43
N PRO A 288 -20.70 -2.79 -0.08
CA PRO A 288 -19.99 -1.52 -0.16
C PRO A 288 -18.84 -1.40 0.84
N GLY A 289 -17.87 -0.52 0.53
CA GLY A 289 -16.68 -0.18 1.30
C GLY A 289 -15.88 0.89 0.58
N GLY A 290 -14.62 1.09 0.92
CA GLY A 290 -13.68 1.93 0.14
C GLY A 290 -13.56 1.42 -1.30
N ALA A 291 -13.47 0.09 -1.44
CA ALA A 291 -13.76 -0.65 -2.65
C ALA A 291 -14.87 -1.67 -2.36
N ARG A 292 -15.83 -1.85 -3.28
CA ARG A 292 -16.92 -2.82 -3.10
C ARG A 292 -16.52 -4.21 -3.59
N THR A 293 -17.22 -5.23 -3.10
CA THR A 293 -17.28 -6.55 -3.72
C THR A 293 -18.69 -6.73 -4.29
N VAL A 294 -18.82 -7.31 -5.48
CA VAL A 294 -20.11 -7.70 -6.04
C VAL A 294 -20.23 -9.22 -6.02
N ALA A 295 -21.33 -9.75 -5.46
CA ALA A 295 -21.63 -11.18 -5.53
C ALA A 295 -22.70 -11.46 -6.57
N VAL A 296 -22.43 -12.43 -7.44
CA VAL A 296 -23.37 -12.90 -8.47
C VAL A 296 -23.73 -14.34 -8.14
N GLU A 297 -25.01 -14.57 -7.90
CA GLU A 297 -25.59 -15.86 -7.54
C GLU A 297 -25.88 -16.68 -8.78
N PHE A 298 -25.30 -17.88 -8.86
CA PHE A 298 -25.64 -18.94 -9.79
C PHE A 298 -26.49 -20.00 -9.08
N ARG A 299 -27.03 -20.99 -9.82
CA ARG A 299 -27.87 -22.04 -9.24
C ARG A 299 -27.19 -22.77 -8.08
N ASP A 300 -25.89 -23.14 -8.21
CA ASP A 300 -25.21 -24.01 -7.28
C ASP A 300 -23.99 -23.33 -6.60
N TYR A 301 -23.64 -22.09 -6.97
CA TYR A 301 -22.47 -21.39 -6.46
C TYR A 301 -22.60 -19.87 -6.56
N ILE A 302 -21.62 -19.18 -6.00
CA ILE A 302 -21.47 -17.72 -6.05
C ILE A 302 -20.16 -17.38 -6.73
N LEU A 303 -20.18 -16.35 -7.60
CA LEU A 303 -19.03 -15.61 -8.08
C LEU A 303 -18.92 -14.32 -7.26
N ALA A 304 -17.81 -14.11 -6.55
CA ALA A 304 -17.46 -12.81 -5.98
C ALA A 304 -16.58 -12.05 -6.97
N VAL A 305 -16.88 -10.79 -7.22
CA VAL A 305 -16.08 -9.88 -8.03
C VAL A 305 -15.41 -8.89 -7.11
N GLU A 306 -14.10 -8.90 -7.07
CA GLU A 306 -13.16 -8.19 -6.20
C GLU A 306 -13.03 -8.72 -4.78
N ALA A 307 -11.77 -8.69 -4.32
CA ALA A 307 -11.36 -9.03 -2.96
C ALA A 307 -10.45 -7.92 -2.39
N PRO A 308 -11.00 -6.71 -2.17
CA PRO A 308 -10.22 -5.53 -1.86
C PRO A 308 -9.65 -5.52 -0.44
N GLU A 309 -8.69 -4.62 -0.23
CA GLU A 309 -8.16 -4.14 1.05
C GLU A 309 -7.41 -5.21 1.87
N SER A 310 -8.10 -6.05 2.64
CA SER A 310 -7.47 -6.89 3.67
C SER A 310 -8.21 -8.20 3.96
N GLU A 311 -7.56 -9.10 4.73
CA GLU A 311 -8.19 -10.31 5.26
C GLU A 311 -9.43 -9.98 6.11
N SER A 312 -9.34 -9.01 7.02
CA SER A 312 -10.46 -8.66 7.91
C SER A 312 -11.67 -8.16 7.12
N ARG A 313 -11.45 -7.34 6.10
CA ARG A 313 -12.50 -6.88 5.18
C ARG A 313 -13.13 -8.05 4.44
N SER A 314 -12.33 -8.94 3.87
CA SER A 314 -12.81 -10.10 3.13
C SER A 314 -13.57 -11.09 4.00
N ILE A 315 -13.17 -11.30 5.25
CA ILE A 315 -13.93 -12.11 6.21
C ILE A 315 -15.33 -11.54 6.39
N ALA A 316 -15.43 -10.24 6.68
CA ALA A 316 -16.71 -9.59 6.89
C ALA A 316 -17.59 -9.63 5.62
N VAL A 317 -17.00 -9.47 4.43
CA VAL A 317 -17.74 -9.59 3.14
C VAL A 317 -18.21 -11.02 2.91
N ILE A 318 -17.35 -12.03 3.10
CA ILE A 318 -17.71 -13.44 2.94
C ILE A 318 -18.89 -13.82 3.87
N ASP A 319 -18.84 -13.36 5.13
CA ASP A 319 -19.92 -13.61 6.09
C ASP A 319 -21.22 -12.92 5.65
N ALA A 320 -21.14 -11.70 5.14
CA ALA A 320 -22.29 -10.97 4.60
C ALA A 320 -22.85 -11.64 3.32
N ILE A 321 -21.99 -12.14 2.43
CA ILE A 321 -22.39 -12.91 1.24
C ILE A 321 -23.13 -14.18 1.67
N LYS A 322 -22.58 -14.98 2.58
CA LYS A 322 -23.20 -16.22 3.08
C LYS A 322 -24.52 -15.98 3.77
N LYS A 323 -24.72 -14.81 4.39
CA LYS A 323 -25.97 -14.40 5.00
C LYS A 323 -27.00 -13.97 3.95
N ALA A 324 -26.59 -13.22 2.93
CA ALA A 324 -27.48 -12.76 1.85
C ALA A 324 -27.85 -13.88 0.87
N ILE A 325 -26.95 -14.81 0.61
CA ILE A 325 -27.09 -15.93 -0.32
C ILE A 325 -26.72 -17.23 0.43
N PRO A 326 -27.66 -17.79 1.23
CA PRO A 326 -27.37 -18.97 2.04
C PRO A 326 -27.21 -20.25 1.21
N ASN A 327 -26.51 -21.22 1.78
CA ASN A 327 -26.39 -22.60 1.27
C ASN A 327 -25.65 -22.74 -0.08
N LYS A 328 -24.90 -21.72 -0.52
CA LYS A 328 -24.07 -21.80 -1.73
C LYS A 328 -22.62 -21.47 -1.43
N PRO A 329 -21.65 -22.25 -1.94
CA PRO A 329 -20.24 -21.92 -1.81
C PRO A 329 -19.87 -20.72 -2.71
N ILE A 330 -18.92 -19.90 -2.26
CA ILE A 330 -18.20 -18.97 -3.14
C ILE A 330 -17.19 -19.82 -3.92
N ARG A 331 -17.55 -20.19 -5.14
CA ARG A 331 -16.74 -21.04 -6.00
C ARG A 331 -15.62 -20.27 -6.69
N TYR A 332 -15.90 -19.02 -7.05
CA TYR A 332 -14.98 -18.16 -7.77
C TYR A 332 -14.84 -16.82 -7.07
N VAL A 333 -13.62 -16.30 -7.05
CA VAL A 333 -13.34 -14.90 -6.83
C VAL A 333 -12.66 -14.35 -8.08
N LEU A 334 -13.25 -13.34 -8.70
CA LEU A 334 -12.65 -12.63 -9.82
C LEU A 334 -11.95 -11.39 -9.31
N ASN A 335 -10.70 -11.22 -9.70
CA ASN A 335 -9.96 -10.00 -9.48
C ASN A 335 -9.75 -9.29 -10.82
N THR A 336 -10.15 -8.03 -10.90
CA THR A 336 -10.15 -7.26 -12.15
C THR A 336 -8.77 -6.87 -12.62
N HIS A 337 -7.84 -6.56 -11.71
CA HIS A 337 -6.46 -6.18 -12.05
C HIS A 337 -5.51 -6.27 -10.84
N SER A 338 -4.22 -6.01 -11.06
CA SER A 338 -3.15 -6.34 -10.11
C SER A 338 -2.78 -5.24 -9.11
N HIS A 339 -3.59 -4.19 -8.94
CA HIS A 339 -3.32 -3.17 -7.93
C HIS A 339 -3.60 -3.67 -6.51
N PHE A 340 -2.85 -3.18 -5.53
CA PHE A 340 -2.83 -3.76 -4.19
C PHE A 340 -4.12 -3.55 -3.40
N ASP A 341 -4.83 -2.47 -3.64
CA ASP A 341 -6.15 -2.20 -3.07
C ASP A 341 -7.24 -3.18 -3.55
N HIS A 342 -6.99 -3.90 -4.66
CA HIS A 342 -7.86 -4.96 -5.19
C HIS A 342 -7.41 -6.37 -4.80
N LEU A 343 -6.15 -6.55 -4.34
CA LEU A 343 -5.55 -7.86 -4.08
C LEU A 343 -5.60 -8.31 -2.61
N GLY A 344 -5.72 -7.36 -1.68
CA GLY A 344 -5.43 -7.61 -0.26
C GLY A 344 -6.26 -8.71 0.40
N GLY A 345 -7.41 -9.04 -0.15
CA GLY A 345 -8.30 -10.09 0.35
C GLY A 345 -8.28 -11.41 -0.41
N LEU A 346 -7.59 -11.51 -1.56
CA LEU A 346 -7.62 -12.73 -2.40
C LEU A 346 -7.24 -14.01 -1.63
N ARG A 347 -6.27 -13.91 -0.74
CA ARG A 347 -5.83 -15.02 0.09
C ARG A 347 -6.94 -15.57 0.98
N THR A 348 -7.85 -14.71 1.45
CA THR A 348 -8.99 -15.10 2.28
C THR A 348 -9.97 -15.95 1.48
N TYR A 349 -10.29 -15.56 0.24
CA TYR A 349 -11.15 -16.34 -0.65
C TYR A 349 -10.50 -17.66 -1.06
N ALA A 350 -9.20 -17.67 -1.34
CA ALA A 350 -8.45 -18.90 -1.61
C ALA A 350 -8.45 -19.87 -0.42
N ALA A 351 -8.38 -19.35 0.82
CA ALA A 351 -8.51 -20.14 2.04
C ALA A 351 -9.91 -20.77 2.20
N GLU A 352 -10.96 -20.11 1.73
CA GLU A 352 -12.33 -20.67 1.67
C GLU A 352 -12.48 -21.74 0.56
N GLY A 353 -11.50 -21.86 -0.34
CA GLY A 353 -11.50 -22.81 -1.45
C GLY A 353 -11.98 -22.24 -2.78
N ALA A 354 -12.15 -20.92 -2.88
CA ALA A 354 -12.51 -20.26 -4.14
C ALA A 354 -11.35 -20.31 -5.15
N THR A 355 -11.69 -20.57 -6.42
CA THR A 355 -10.75 -20.42 -7.54
C THR A 355 -10.64 -18.94 -7.90
N VAL A 356 -9.42 -18.45 -8.03
CA VAL A 356 -9.14 -17.06 -8.43
C VAL A 356 -9.18 -16.94 -9.95
N ILE A 357 -10.14 -16.18 -10.47
CA ILE A 357 -10.20 -15.80 -11.89
C ILE A 357 -9.49 -14.46 -12.05
N THR A 358 -8.53 -14.36 -12.97
CA THR A 358 -7.82 -13.14 -13.29
C THR A 358 -7.36 -13.16 -14.76
N TYR A 359 -6.80 -12.04 -15.26
CA TYR A 359 -6.12 -12.04 -16.55
C TYR A 359 -4.99 -13.08 -16.56
N ALA A 360 -4.89 -13.86 -17.64
CA ALA A 360 -3.93 -14.97 -17.71
C ALA A 360 -2.48 -14.52 -17.49
N GLY A 361 -2.13 -13.31 -17.97
CA GLY A 361 -0.80 -12.72 -17.77
C GLY A 361 -0.47 -12.37 -16.32
N ASN A 362 -1.46 -12.25 -15.44
CA ASN A 362 -1.24 -11.96 -14.02
C ASN A 362 -0.91 -13.22 -13.20
N ILE A 363 -1.21 -14.42 -13.70
CA ILE A 363 -1.10 -15.65 -12.90
C ILE A 363 0.29 -15.85 -12.30
N PRO A 364 1.41 -15.74 -13.04
CA PRO A 364 2.74 -15.94 -12.46
C PRO A 364 3.04 -14.97 -11.30
N TYR A 365 2.59 -13.73 -11.43
CA TYR A 365 2.74 -12.73 -10.39
C TYR A 365 1.88 -13.06 -9.15
N TYR A 366 0.64 -13.49 -9.34
CA TYR A 366 -0.25 -13.87 -8.23
C TYR A 366 0.21 -15.14 -7.53
N GLU A 367 0.73 -16.12 -8.25
CA GLU A 367 1.36 -17.31 -7.66
C GLU A 367 2.51 -16.91 -6.73
N GLN A 368 3.38 -16.00 -7.16
CA GLN A 368 4.45 -15.46 -6.33
C GLN A 368 3.90 -14.73 -5.10
N LEU A 369 2.95 -13.81 -5.26
CA LEU A 369 2.37 -13.03 -4.16
C LEU A 369 1.69 -13.94 -3.11
N LEU A 370 0.91 -14.92 -3.55
CA LEU A 370 0.19 -15.82 -2.65
C LEU A 370 1.11 -16.86 -1.99
N ALA A 371 2.30 -17.10 -2.53
CA ALA A 371 3.33 -17.94 -1.93
C ALA A 371 4.23 -17.22 -0.94
N ASN A 372 4.18 -15.89 -0.86
CA ASN A 372 5.03 -15.11 0.04
C ASN A 372 4.84 -15.52 1.51
N SER A 373 5.95 -15.47 2.26
CA SER A 373 5.99 -15.79 3.69
C SER A 373 5.07 -14.86 4.50
N ARG A 374 4.43 -15.42 5.55
CA ARG A 374 3.55 -14.71 6.48
C ARG A 374 3.83 -15.17 7.92
N THR A 375 5.06 -14.95 8.36
CA THR A 375 5.48 -15.34 9.71
C THR A 375 5.19 -14.27 10.76
N ILE A 376 5.12 -13.00 10.35
CA ILE A 376 4.80 -11.88 11.25
C ILE A 376 3.33 -11.96 11.69
N ASN A 377 2.43 -12.20 10.74
CA ASN A 377 1.00 -12.33 11.00
C ASN A 377 0.39 -13.38 10.06
N PRO A 378 0.40 -14.67 10.43
CA PRO A 378 -0.15 -15.72 9.60
C PRO A 378 -1.65 -15.51 9.34
N ASP A 379 -2.04 -15.40 8.08
CA ASP A 379 -3.43 -15.26 7.63
C ASP A 379 -4.15 -16.62 7.53
N ARG A 380 -5.44 -16.61 7.15
CA ARG A 380 -6.24 -17.83 6.98
C ARG A 380 -5.63 -18.80 5.96
N LEU A 381 -5.09 -18.29 4.85
CA LEU A 381 -4.49 -19.16 3.83
C LEU A 381 -3.24 -19.84 4.36
N ALA A 382 -2.36 -19.11 5.04
CA ALA A 382 -1.17 -19.69 5.67
C ALA A 382 -1.52 -20.75 6.73
N ARG A 383 -2.57 -20.52 7.52
CA ARG A 383 -3.07 -21.48 8.52
C ARG A 383 -3.79 -22.68 7.91
N SER A 384 -4.45 -22.54 6.76
CA SER A 384 -5.22 -23.61 6.12
C SER A 384 -4.37 -24.65 5.41
N GLY A 385 -3.15 -24.30 5.02
CA GLY A 385 -2.29 -25.12 4.17
C GLY A 385 -2.80 -25.34 2.74
N ARG A 386 -3.88 -24.66 2.34
CA ARG A 386 -4.44 -24.77 0.98
C ARG A 386 -3.53 -24.10 -0.03
N LYS A 387 -3.47 -24.67 -1.23
CA LYS A 387 -2.83 -24.04 -2.39
C LYS A 387 -3.87 -23.26 -3.18
N PRO A 388 -3.62 -22.00 -3.53
CA PRO A 388 -4.49 -21.23 -4.43
C PRO A 388 -4.65 -21.92 -5.79
N VAL A 389 -5.84 -21.84 -6.36
CA VAL A 389 -6.14 -22.33 -7.72
C VAL A 389 -6.48 -21.12 -8.57
N PHE A 390 -5.90 -21.03 -9.77
CA PHE A 390 -6.09 -19.92 -10.70
C PHE A 390 -6.73 -20.39 -12.00
N GLU A 391 -7.56 -19.51 -12.56
CA GLU A 391 -8.09 -19.63 -13.90
C GLU A 391 -7.85 -18.31 -14.65
N GLY A 392 -7.16 -18.39 -15.80
CA GLY A 392 -6.76 -17.25 -16.60
C GLY A 392 -7.79 -16.88 -17.66
N VAL A 393 -8.09 -15.58 -17.78
CA VAL A 393 -8.89 -15.03 -18.88
C VAL A 393 -7.95 -14.59 -20.00
N VAL A 394 -8.20 -15.10 -21.20
CA VAL A 394 -7.56 -14.66 -22.46
C VAL A 394 -8.67 -14.16 -23.39
N GLY A 395 -8.68 -12.84 -23.69
CA GLY A 395 -9.76 -12.22 -24.44
C GLY A 395 -11.07 -12.16 -23.67
N ASN A 396 -11.87 -13.22 -23.70
CA ASN A 396 -13.09 -13.32 -22.90
C ASN A 396 -13.28 -14.71 -22.30
N ARG A 397 -14.13 -14.78 -21.28
CA ARG A 397 -14.56 -16.02 -20.62
C ARG A 397 -16.02 -15.94 -20.25
N ARG A 398 -16.78 -16.97 -20.59
CA ARG A 398 -18.20 -17.12 -20.22
C ARG A 398 -18.33 -18.09 -19.04
N LEU A 399 -19.11 -17.68 -18.04
CA LEU A 399 -19.60 -18.54 -16.98
C LEU A 399 -21.13 -18.68 -17.13
N THR A 400 -21.63 -19.90 -17.11
CA THR A 400 -23.08 -20.13 -17.15
C THR A 400 -23.45 -21.44 -16.44
N ASP A 401 -24.64 -21.49 -15.89
CA ASP A 401 -25.28 -22.69 -15.32
C ASP A 401 -26.61 -23.00 -16.03
N GLY A 402 -26.85 -22.36 -17.18
CA GLY A 402 -28.09 -22.47 -17.95
C GLY A 402 -29.22 -21.56 -17.47
N THR A 403 -29.12 -20.97 -16.28
CA THR A 403 -30.11 -20.01 -15.71
C THR A 403 -29.58 -18.57 -15.71
N ARG A 404 -28.28 -18.42 -15.53
CA ARG A 404 -27.55 -17.16 -15.53
C ARG A 404 -26.33 -17.26 -16.42
N GLU A 405 -25.98 -16.14 -17.02
CA GLU A 405 -24.76 -15.97 -17.78
C GLU A 405 -24.01 -14.74 -17.27
N VAL A 406 -22.68 -14.88 -17.19
CA VAL A 406 -21.74 -13.81 -16.93
C VAL A 406 -20.63 -13.92 -17.96
N VAL A 407 -20.27 -12.79 -18.59
CA VAL A 407 -19.18 -12.74 -19.54
C VAL A 407 -18.09 -11.82 -19.00
N ILE A 408 -16.90 -12.35 -18.88
CA ILE A 408 -15.71 -11.63 -18.41
C ILE A 408 -14.89 -11.24 -19.63
N TYR A 409 -14.54 -9.96 -19.78
CA TYR A 409 -13.75 -9.46 -20.90
C TYR A 409 -12.42 -8.88 -20.40
N HIS A 410 -11.33 -9.25 -21.03
CA HIS A 410 -10.08 -8.50 -20.97
C HIS A 410 -10.13 -7.35 -21.97
N TYR A 411 -9.73 -6.15 -21.54
CA TYR A 411 -9.68 -4.97 -22.38
C TYR A 411 -8.42 -4.14 -22.12
N PRO A 412 -7.83 -3.52 -23.18
CA PRO A 412 -6.64 -2.70 -23.04
C PRO A 412 -6.96 -1.40 -22.30
N ASN A 413 -6.16 -1.08 -21.28
CA ASN A 413 -6.25 0.15 -20.55
C ASN A 413 -4.88 0.52 -19.96
N ASN A 414 -4.49 1.80 -20.00
CA ASN A 414 -3.22 2.23 -19.46
C ASN A 414 -3.18 2.22 -17.93
N HIS A 415 -4.32 2.06 -17.26
CA HIS A 415 -4.38 1.86 -15.83
C HIS A 415 -3.68 0.57 -15.41
N ASN A 416 -3.97 -0.54 -16.09
CA ASN A 416 -3.29 -1.82 -15.87
C ASN A 416 -3.41 -2.70 -17.11
N ALA A 417 -2.36 -3.45 -17.44
CA ALA A 417 -2.34 -4.35 -18.58
C ALA A 417 -3.35 -5.49 -18.49
N GLY A 418 -3.70 -5.90 -17.27
CA GLY A 418 -4.57 -7.04 -17.00
C GLY A 418 -6.02 -6.68 -16.65
N MET A 419 -6.54 -5.54 -17.14
CA MET A 419 -7.90 -5.09 -16.82
C MET A 419 -8.98 -6.06 -17.28
N LEU A 420 -9.81 -6.50 -16.34
CA LEU A 420 -11.01 -7.29 -16.61
C LEU A 420 -12.26 -6.50 -16.24
N MET A 421 -13.32 -6.68 -17.03
CA MET A 421 -14.67 -6.23 -16.72
C MET A 421 -15.65 -7.41 -16.79
N VAL A 422 -16.74 -7.32 -16.06
CA VAL A 422 -17.73 -8.40 -15.91
C VAL A 422 -19.09 -7.92 -16.38
N PHE A 423 -19.60 -8.53 -17.45
CA PHE A 423 -20.88 -8.20 -18.02
C PHE A 423 -21.94 -9.25 -17.69
N LEU A 424 -23.10 -8.79 -17.22
CA LEU A 424 -24.31 -9.57 -16.97
C LEU A 424 -25.34 -9.24 -18.04
N PRO A 425 -25.45 -10.04 -19.11
CA PRO A 425 -26.27 -9.70 -20.27
C PRO A 425 -27.76 -9.54 -19.94
N LYS A 426 -28.31 -10.41 -19.09
CA LYS A 426 -29.72 -10.38 -18.68
C LYS A 426 -30.08 -9.10 -17.91
N GLU A 427 -29.19 -8.67 -17.03
CA GLU A 427 -29.35 -7.48 -16.21
C GLU A 427 -28.88 -6.20 -16.92
N LYS A 428 -28.29 -6.32 -18.10
CA LYS A 428 -27.61 -5.23 -18.83
C LYS A 428 -26.66 -4.44 -17.91
N MET A 429 -25.97 -5.15 -17.04
CA MET A 429 -25.10 -4.60 -16.00
C MET A 429 -23.65 -4.91 -16.29
N LEU A 430 -22.80 -3.89 -16.16
CA LEU A 430 -21.35 -4.04 -16.32
C LEU A 430 -20.64 -3.66 -15.00
N ILE A 431 -19.82 -4.55 -14.48
CA ILE A 431 -18.97 -4.31 -13.32
C ILE A 431 -17.56 -4.03 -13.82
N GLU A 432 -16.97 -2.93 -13.38
CA GLU A 432 -15.59 -2.53 -13.75
C GLU A 432 -14.86 -1.96 -12.53
N ALA A 433 -13.54 -1.87 -12.63
CA ALA A 433 -12.70 -1.25 -11.61
C ALA A 433 -11.76 -0.21 -12.24
N ASP A 434 -11.63 0.96 -11.60
CA ASP A 434 -10.63 2.01 -11.82
C ASP A 434 -10.57 2.66 -13.21
N SER A 435 -11.41 2.21 -14.15
CA SER A 435 -11.55 2.92 -15.43
C SER A 435 -12.48 4.12 -15.33
N TYR A 436 -13.45 4.04 -14.42
CA TYR A 436 -14.35 5.15 -14.11
C TYR A 436 -14.72 5.17 -12.63
N THR A 437 -14.21 6.16 -11.91
CA THR A 437 -14.72 6.52 -10.57
C THR A 437 -15.62 7.74 -10.71
N PRO A 438 -16.95 7.60 -10.50
CA PRO A 438 -17.89 8.71 -10.65
C PRO A 438 -17.52 9.88 -9.72
N PRO A 439 -17.26 11.08 -10.27
CA PRO A 439 -16.95 12.25 -9.46
C PRO A 439 -18.19 12.79 -8.76
N PRO A 440 -18.05 13.73 -7.82
CA PRO A 440 -19.14 14.57 -7.36
C PRO A 440 -19.85 15.27 -8.54
N PRO A 441 -21.10 15.65 -8.38
CA PRO A 441 -21.85 16.35 -9.43
C PRO A 441 -21.09 17.59 -9.92
N ASN A 442 -21.02 17.79 -11.24
CA ASN A 442 -20.35 18.90 -11.92
C ASN A 442 -18.82 18.95 -11.81
N GLU A 443 -18.19 17.89 -11.37
CA GLU A 443 -16.73 17.73 -11.40
C GLU A 443 -16.29 16.82 -12.55
N ALA A 444 -15.08 17.07 -13.07
CA ALA A 444 -14.49 16.19 -14.07
C ALA A 444 -14.01 14.88 -13.41
N PRO A 445 -14.20 13.73 -14.05
CA PRO A 445 -13.65 12.48 -13.52
C PRO A 445 -12.12 12.50 -13.52
N GLY A 446 -11.54 11.90 -12.48
CA GLY A 446 -10.11 11.56 -12.48
C GLY A 446 -9.83 10.45 -13.51
N GLY A 447 -8.55 10.29 -13.91
CA GLY A 447 -8.17 9.20 -14.82
C GLY A 447 -8.85 9.24 -16.19
N LEU A 448 -9.12 10.41 -16.71
CA LEU A 448 -9.91 10.62 -17.93
C LEU A 448 -9.44 9.78 -19.13
N GLN A 449 -8.13 9.54 -19.26
CA GLN A 449 -7.56 8.66 -20.27
C GLN A 449 -8.08 7.22 -20.11
N PHE A 450 -8.17 6.72 -18.89
CA PHE A 450 -8.63 5.36 -18.61
C PHE A 450 -10.13 5.21 -18.93
N LEU A 451 -10.91 6.24 -18.59
CA LEU A 451 -12.33 6.30 -18.94
C LEU A 451 -12.55 6.26 -20.45
N VAL A 452 -11.78 7.03 -21.23
CA VAL A 452 -11.87 7.05 -22.71
C VAL A 452 -11.54 5.68 -23.27
N GLN A 453 -10.45 5.04 -22.85
CA GLN A 453 -10.06 3.70 -23.29
C GLN A 453 -11.10 2.62 -22.92
N PHE A 454 -11.70 2.74 -21.75
CA PHE A 454 -12.80 1.90 -21.32
C PHE A 454 -14.01 2.06 -22.25
N TYR A 455 -14.46 3.29 -22.48
CA TYR A 455 -15.59 3.60 -23.34
C TYR A 455 -15.39 3.10 -24.80
N GLU A 456 -14.20 3.31 -25.37
CA GLU A 456 -13.83 2.77 -26.68
C GLU A 456 -13.89 1.23 -26.71
N SER A 457 -13.51 0.59 -25.61
CA SER A 457 -13.59 -0.87 -25.47
C SER A 457 -15.03 -1.38 -25.43
N LEU A 458 -15.93 -0.67 -24.73
CA LEU A 458 -17.36 -1.00 -24.71
C LEU A 458 -17.97 -0.90 -26.13
N ALA A 459 -17.66 0.17 -26.84
CA ALA A 459 -18.11 0.37 -28.22
C ALA A 459 -17.62 -0.74 -29.16
N ARG A 460 -16.33 -1.10 -29.08
CA ARG A 460 -15.71 -2.16 -29.90
C ARG A 460 -16.31 -3.54 -29.62
N LEU A 461 -16.67 -3.83 -28.36
CA LEU A 461 -17.26 -5.10 -27.96
C LEU A 461 -18.78 -5.16 -28.20
N GLY A 462 -19.40 -4.02 -28.53
CA GLY A 462 -20.84 -3.94 -28.78
C GLY A 462 -21.67 -4.30 -27.54
N LEU A 463 -21.21 -3.94 -26.33
CA LEU A 463 -21.88 -4.28 -25.09
C LEU A 463 -23.11 -3.39 -24.87
N ASP A 464 -24.29 -4.01 -24.80
CA ASP A 464 -25.55 -3.35 -24.48
C ASP A 464 -25.77 -3.29 -22.95
N ALA A 465 -25.08 -2.36 -22.31
CA ALA A 465 -25.15 -2.14 -20.88
C ALA A 465 -25.99 -0.88 -20.57
N ASP A 466 -26.95 -1.00 -19.65
CA ASP A 466 -27.72 0.14 -19.15
C ASP A 466 -27.08 0.73 -17.90
N GLN A 467 -26.40 -0.13 -17.12
CA GLN A 467 -25.87 0.18 -15.80
C GLN A 467 -24.41 -0.21 -15.67
N ILE A 468 -23.60 0.71 -15.13
CA ILE A 468 -22.18 0.47 -14.79
C ILE A 468 -22.08 0.46 -13.26
N VAL A 469 -21.43 -0.57 -12.73
CA VAL A 469 -21.15 -0.77 -11.31
C VAL A 469 -19.62 -0.66 -11.09
N PRO A 470 -19.09 0.54 -10.86
CA PRO A 470 -17.67 0.70 -10.54
C PRO A 470 -17.35 0.07 -9.19
N ILE A 471 -16.16 -0.51 -9.04
CA ILE A 471 -15.70 -1.00 -7.75
C ILE A 471 -15.47 0.17 -6.78
N HIS A 472 -15.03 1.31 -7.29
CA HIS A 472 -14.92 2.57 -6.53
C HIS A 472 -16.07 3.54 -6.87
N GLY A 473 -16.75 4.02 -5.82
CA GLY A 473 -17.83 5.01 -5.98
C GLY A 473 -19.23 4.42 -6.14
N ARG A 474 -20.14 5.20 -6.67
CA ARG A 474 -21.57 4.83 -6.85
C ARG A 474 -21.83 4.11 -8.16
N THR A 475 -22.92 3.39 -8.24
CA THR A 475 -23.45 2.87 -9.50
C THR A 475 -23.96 4.03 -10.38
N VAL A 476 -23.74 3.92 -11.69
CA VAL A 476 -24.11 4.94 -12.68
C VAL A 476 -24.80 4.32 -13.90
N THR A 477 -25.43 5.14 -14.73
CA THR A 477 -25.97 4.71 -16.01
C THR A 477 -24.88 4.75 -17.08
N PHE A 478 -24.99 3.92 -18.11
CA PHE A 478 -24.11 4.01 -19.29
C PHE A 478 -24.15 5.40 -19.93
N ASP A 479 -25.32 6.04 -19.94
CA ASP A 479 -25.50 7.38 -20.46
C ASP A 479 -24.69 8.44 -19.69
N GLU A 480 -24.51 8.26 -18.39
CA GLU A 480 -23.62 9.13 -17.60
C GLU A 480 -22.16 8.97 -18.00
N VAL A 481 -21.69 7.73 -18.20
CA VAL A 481 -20.33 7.43 -18.70
C VAL A 481 -20.14 8.07 -20.07
N ARG A 482 -21.09 7.90 -20.99
CA ARG A 482 -21.06 8.51 -22.34
C ARG A 482 -20.94 10.04 -22.25
N ARG A 483 -21.79 10.69 -21.44
CA ARG A 483 -21.72 12.16 -21.24
C ARG A 483 -20.40 12.61 -20.64
N ALA A 484 -19.83 11.88 -19.71
CA ALA A 484 -18.52 12.20 -19.13
C ALA A 484 -17.43 12.18 -20.21
N VAL A 485 -17.43 11.18 -21.09
CA VAL A 485 -16.48 11.11 -22.21
C VAL A 485 -16.73 12.24 -23.22
N GLU A 486 -17.98 12.51 -23.60
CA GLU A 486 -18.35 13.59 -24.55
C GLU A 486 -17.97 14.98 -24.02
N THR A 487 -18.12 15.21 -22.71
CA THR A 487 -17.86 16.50 -22.08
C THR A 487 -16.38 16.73 -21.83
N TYR A 488 -15.70 15.74 -21.27
CA TYR A 488 -14.33 15.91 -20.77
C TYR A 488 -13.29 15.17 -21.62
N GLY A 489 -13.68 14.11 -22.34
CA GLY A 489 -12.77 13.24 -23.10
C GLY A 489 -12.34 13.77 -24.46
N LYS A 490 -12.99 14.80 -25.02
CA LYS A 490 -12.73 15.28 -26.40
C LYS A 490 -11.28 15.65 -26.66
N ASN A 491 -10.59 16.23 -25.69
CA ASN A 491 -9.18 16.61 -25.81
C ASN A 491 -8.23 15.41 -25.71
N GLN A 492 -8.71 14.26 -25.25
CA GLN A 492 -7.95 13.01 -25.13
C GLN A 492 -8.15 12.11 -26.36
N LEU A 493 -9.29 12.21 -27.05
CA LEU A 493 -9.60 11.47 -28.29
C LEU A 493 -8.80 11.98 -29.52
N GLY A 494 -8.23 13.18 -29.44
CA GLY A 494 -7.43 13.79 -30.50
C GLY A 494 -5.92 13.63 -30.38
N ALA A 495 -5.42 13.10 -29.28
CA ALA A 495 -3.98 12.87 -29.05
C ALA A 495 -3.60 11.44 -29.44
N LYS A 496 -3.58 11.16 -30.74
CA LYS A 496 -2.97 9.95 -31.34
C LYS A 496 -1.53 10.23 -31.71
#